data_46019d6238d544c41c12e54ac89e6b09
#
_entry.id   46019d6238d544c41c12e54ac89e6b09
#
_cell.length_a   1.000
_cell.length_b   1.000
_cell.length_c   1.000
_cell.angle_alpha   90.00
_cell.angle_beta   90.00
_cell.angle_gamma   90.00
#
_symmetry.space_group_name_H-M   'P 1'
#
loop_
_entity.id
_entity.type
_entity.pdbx_description
1 polymer ?
#
loop_
_entity_poly.entity_id
_entity_poly.type
_entity_poly.pdbx_seq_one_letter_code
_entity_poly.pdbx_strand_id
1 'polypeptide(L)'
;MIHLEYVDRPHSVQTVPVVCMHCDSPTCAEVCPADAIKKTADGVVQTARKPRCIACNNCVLACPFGVPKMKTEFKLMMKCDMCYDRTSEGLKPMCATVCPSQALFFGTRVQIESLRPRSTPTNRFQFGGQTITTKVNMMTPRSGRSEYIDVTAAMTERSSGKQMSLNVLMEGMYQEDENAD
;
A
#
# COMPACT_ATOMS: atom_id res chain seq x y z
N MET A 1 10.02 0.56 4.55
CA MET A 1 9.78 1.80 5.27
C MET A 1 8.30 2.13 5.09
N ILE A 2 7.57 2.29 6.17
CA ILE A 2 6.16 2.66 6.19
C ILE A 2 6.10 4.12 6.61
N HIS A 3 5.29 4.92 5.92
CA HIS A 3 4.98 6.29 6.30
C HIS A 3 3.56 6.34 6.87
N LEU A 4 3.32 7.23 7.80
CA LEU A 4 2.00 7.54 8.32
C LEU A 4 1.54 8.85 7.67
N GLU A 5 0.38 8.82 7.05
CA GLU A 5 -0.30 10.01 6.56
C GLU A 5 -1.49 10.30 7.47
N TYR A 6 -1.69 11.56 7.79
CA TYR A 6 -2.81 12.02 8.61
C TYR A 6 -3.97 12.40 7.70
N VAL A 7 -5.15 11.89 8.03
CA VAL A 7 -6.38 12.20 7.31
C VAL A 7 -7.32 12.89 8.27
N ASP A 8 -7.48 14.21 8.09
CA ASP A 8 -8.43 15.00 8.87
C ASP A 8 -9.84 14.74 8.36
N ARG A 9 -10.73 14.41 9.27
CA ARG A 9 -12.16 14.27 9.04
C ARG A 9 -12.92 15.24 9.94
N PRO A 10 -14.19 15.59 9.62
CA PRO A 10 -14.96 16.56 10.42
C PRO A 10 -15.04 16.23 11.93
N HIS A 11 -14.96 14.96 12.28
CA HIS A 11 -15.13 14.49 13.67
C HIS A 11 -13.96 13.63 14.20
N SER A 12 -12.94 13.36 13.39
CA SER A 12 -11.81 12.53 13.81
C SER A 12 -10.56 12.77 12.96
N VAL A 13 -9.40 12.59 13.57
CA VAL A 13 -8.11 12.50 12.85
C VAL A 13 -7.72 11.03 12.77
N GLN A 14 -7.49 10.54 11.57
CA GLN A 14 -7.07 9.16 11.36
C GLN A 14 -5.67 9.12 10.76
N THR A 15 -4.92 8.08 11.10
CA THR A 15 -3.62 7.78 10.50
C THR A 15 -3.75 6.60 9.55
N VAL A 16 -3.23 6.77 8.34
CA VAL A 16 -3.21 5.70 7.33
C VAL A 16 -1.76 5.28 7.07
N PRO A 17 -1.42 4.01 7.22
CA PRO A 17 -0.11 3.51 6.85
C PRO A 17 0.04 3.47 5.33
N VAL A 18 1.00 4.22 4.80
CA VAL A 18 1.36 4.22 3.38
C VAL A 18 2.56 3.34 3.17
N VAL A 19 2.39 2.27 2.41
CA VAL A 19 3.40 1.26 2.11
C VAL A 19 3.53 1.05 0.61
N CYS A 20 4.71 0.66 0.13
CA CYS A 20 4.90 0.34 -1.28
C CYS A 20 4.05 -0.87 -1.69
N MET A 21 3.25 -0.68 -2.73
CA MET A 21 2.38 -1.72 -3.26
C MET A 21 3.09 -2.70 -4.21
N HIS A 22 4.36 -2.44 -4.55
CA HIS A 22 5.14 -3.27 -5.47
C HIS A 22 4.38 -3.60 -6.76
N CYS A 23 4.09 -2.55 -7.54
CA CYS A 23 3.30 -2.60 -8.77
C CYS A 23 3.90 -3.58 -9.79
N ASP A 24 3.04 -4.21 -10.61
CA ASP A 24 3.48 -5.09 -11.69
C ASP A 24 4.20 -4.31 -12.79
N SER A 25 3.69 -3.13 -13.15
CA SER A 25 4.37 -2.13 -13.98
C SER A 25 4.75 -0.94 -13.08
N PRO A 26 5.95 -0.93 -12.49
CA PRO A 26 6.32 0.07 -11.50
C PRO A 26 6.76 1.37 -12.18
N THR A 27 5.84 2.33 -12.35
CA THR A 27 6.12 3.64 -12.96
C THR A 27 7.32 4.35 -12.33
N CYS A 28 7.52 4.17 -11.01
CA CYS A 28 8.69 4.74 -10.33
C CYS A 28 10.04 4.18 -10.83
N ALA A 29 10.07 2.94 -11.34
CA ALA A 29 11.27 2.37 -11.97
C ALA A 29 11.41 2.83 -13.42
N GLU A 30 10.28 2.91 -14.15
CA GLU A 30 10.24 3.31 -15.56
C GLU A 30 10.72 4.75 -15.75
N VAL A 31 10.33 5.66 -14.86
CA VAL A 31 10.73 7.09 -14.94
C VAL A 31 12.11 7.38 -14.34
N CYS A 32 12.83 6.38 -13.84
CA CYS A 32 14.11 6.59 -13.18
C CYS A 32 15.26 6.71 -14.21
N PRO A 33 15.79 7.92 -14.51
CA PRO A 33 16.83 8.09 -15.52
C PRO A 33 18.16 7.48 -15.10
N ALA A 34 18.37 7.31 -13.80
CA ALA A 34 19.60 6.77 -13.24
C ALA A 34 19.53 5.25 -13.02
N ASP A 35 18.42 4.61 -13.36
CA ASP A 35 18.21 3.17 -13.16
C ASP A 35 18.49 2.72 -11.69
N ALA A 36 18.11 3.58 -10.74
CA ALA A 36 18.31 3.33 -9.31
C ALA A 36 17.24 2.42 -8.71
N ILE A 37 16.11 2.25 -9.39
CA ILE A 37 14.99 1.40 -8.97
C ILE A 37 14.84 0.25 -9.93
N LYS A 38 14.73 -0.97 -9.42
CA LYS A 38 14.55 -2.19 -10.21
C LYS A 38 13.43 -3.05 -9.65
N LYS A 39 12.73 -3.77 -10.53
CA LYS A 39 11.85 -4.87 -10.17
C LYS A 39 12.63 -6.18 -10.24
N THR A 40 12.58 -6.98 -9.20
CA THR A 40 13.20 -8.30 -9.14
C THR A 40 12.34 -9.35 -9.83
N ALA A 41 12.88 -10.54 -10.09
CA ALA A 41 12.16 -11.64 -10.74
C ALA A 41 10.95 -12.12 -9.92
N ASP A 42 11.03 -12.03 -8.60
CA ASP A 42 9.95 -12.33 -7.65
C ASP A 42 8.96 -11.17 -7.47
N GLY A 43 9.08 -10.10 -8.26
CA GLY A 43 8.13 -8.98 -8.31
C GLY A 43 8.32 -7.90 -7.25
N VAL A 44 9.41 -7.92 -6.49
CA VAL A 44 9.71 -6.87 -5.52
C VAL A 44 10.34 -5.66 -6.23
N VAL A 45 9.77 -4.48 -6.04
CA VAL A 45 10.36 -3.24 -6.56
C VAL A 45 11.34 -2.70 -5.54
N GLN A 46 12.63 -2.72 -5.88
CA GLN A 46 13.74 -2.38 -4.99
C GLN A 46 14.40 -1.06 -5.34
N THR A 47 15.04 -0.46 -4.34
CA THR A 47 16.03 0.60 -4.50
C THR A 47 17.45 0.03 -4.40
N ALA A 48 17.69 -1.12 -5.05
CA ALA A 48 18.94 -1.87 -4.93
C ALA A 48 20.19 -1.11 -5.38
N ARG A 49 19.98 -0.07 -6.20
CA ARG A 49 21.07 0.76 -6.72
C ARG A 49 21.04 2.19 -6.16
N LYS A 50 20.83 2.30 -4.85
CA LYS A 50 20.77 3.60 -4.15
C LYS A 50 21.90 4.58 -4.52
N PRO A 51 23.17 4.16 -4.64
CA PRO A 51 24.25 5.06 -5.02
C PRO A 51 24.07 5.73 -6.40
N ARG A 52 23.21 5.17 -7.26
CA ARG A 52 22.91 5.76 -8.58
C ARG A 52 21.83 6.82 -8.53
N CYS A 53 21.16 7.00 -7.40
CA CYS A 53 20.09 7.98 -7.27
C CYS A 53 20.64 9.40 -7.39
N ILE A 54 20.10 10.16 -8.33
CA ILE A 54 20.48 11.58 -8.59
C ILE A 54 19.49 12.56 -7.94
N ALA A 55 18.61 12.09 -7.10
CA ALA A 55 17.62 12.90 -6.36
C ALA A 55 16.68 13.75 -7.24
N CYS A 56 16.33 13.30 -8.45
CA CYS A 56 15.53 14.06 -9.42
C CYS A 56 14.03 14.13 -9.13
N ASN A 57 13.52 13.44 -8.12
CA ASN A 57 12.10 13.36 -7.72
C ASN A 57 11.12 12.71 -8.72
N ASN A 58 11.52 12.29 -9.91
CA ASN A 58 10.61 11.72 -10.91
C ASN A 58 9.78 10.56 -10.34
N CYS A 59 10.41 9.65 -9.55
CA CYS A 59 9.74 8.53 -8.92
C CYS A 59 8.73 8.96 -7.83
N VAL A 60 8.94 10.11 -7.18
CA VAL A 60 8.02 10.68 -6.19
C VAL A 60 6.76 11.16 -6.90
N LEU A 61 6.91 11.87 -8.01
CA LEU A 61 5.81 12.43 -8.80
C LEU A 61 5.03 11.34 -9.55
N ALA A 62 5.71 10.30 -10.04
CA ALA A 62 5.09 9.24 -10.84
C ALA A 62 4.36 8.18 -10.02
N CYS A 63 4.55 8.12 -8.71
CA CYS A 63 3.93 7.08 -7.89
C CYS A 63 2.46 7.42 -7.58
N PRO A 64 1.48 6.65 -8.09
CA PRO A 64 0.07 6.93 -7.83
C PRO A 64 -0.33 6.74 -6.36
N PHE A 65 0.46 5.98 -5.60
CA PHE A 65 0.25 5.76 -4.16
C PHE A 65 1.04 6.72 -3.26
N GLY A 66 1.81 7.66 -3.81
CA GLY A 66 2.57 8.65 -3.05
C GLY A 66 3.67 8.09 -2.13
N VAL A 67 4.16 6.88 -2.41
CA VAL A 67 5.03 6.13 -1.48
C VAL A 67 6.47 6.60 -1.43
N PRO A 68 7.17 6.84 -2.56
CA PRO A 68 8.56 7.27 -2.52
C PRO A 68 8.69 8.63 -1.84
N LYS A 69 9.60 8.73 -0.88
CA LYS A 69 9.90 9.98 -0.18
C LYS A 69 11.37 10.34 -0.39
N MET A 70 11.62 11.61 -0.72
CA MET A 70 12.98 12.11 -0.83
C MET A 70 13.50 12.47 0.57
N LYS A 71 14.64 11.89 0.94
CA LYS A 71 15.40 12.28 2.14
C LYS A 71 16.46 13.28 1.75
N THR A 72 16.19 14.55 2.00
CA THR A 72 17.05 15.68 1.60
C THR A 72 18.42 15.62 2.25
N GLU A 73 18.50 15.15 3.48
CA GLU A 73 19.75 14.96 4.23
C GLU A 73 20.75 14.05 3.51
N PHE A 74 20.24 12.99 2.86
CA PHE A 74 21.06 12.00 2.16
C PHE A 74 21.01 12.16 0.64
N LYS A 75 20.21 13.09 0.12
CA LYS A 75 19.93 13.25 -1.33
C LYS A 75 19.55 11.91 -1.98
N LEU A 76 18.76 11.12 -1.28
CA LEU A 76 18.36 9.78 -1.70
C LEU A 76 16.85 9.61 -1.58
N MET A 77 16.27 8.93 -2.55
CA MET A 77 14.90 8.45 -2.47
C MET A 77 14.83 7.18 -1.60
N MET A 78 13.86 7.15 -0.72
CA MET A 78 13.58 6.01 0.13
C MET A 78 12.14 5.55 -0.01
N LYS A 79 11.95 4.23 -0.08
CA LYS A 79 10.67 3.56 -0.05
C LYS A 79 10.81 2.17 0.57
N CYS A 80 9.69 1.49 0.84
CA CYS A 80 9.69 0.08 1.21
C CYS A 80 10.27 -0.77 0.08
N ASP A 81 11.19 -1.67 0.42
CA ASP A 81 11.80 -2.69 -0.44
C ASP A 81 11.39 -4.11 -0.03
N MET A 82 10.33 -4.23 0.78
CA MET A 82 9.80 -5.47 1.36
C MET A 82 10.81 -6.17 2.29
N CYS A 83 11.77 -5.43 2.85
CA CYS A 83 12.91 -5.99 3.60
C CYS A 83 13.56 -7.13 2.80
N TYR A 84 14.00 -6.83 1.59
CA TYR A 84 14.44 -7.85 0.63
C TYR A 84 15.62 -8.70 1.14
N ASP A 85 16.50 -8.11 1.92
CA ASP A 85 17.54 -8.79 2.67
C ASP A 85 17.00 -9.97 3.52
N ARG A 86 15.83 -9.79 4.13
CA ARG A 86 15.16 -10.82 4.93
C ARG A 86 14.31 -11.76 4.08
N THR A 87 13.52 -11.20 3.16
CA THR A 87 12.56 -12.00 2.38
C THR A 87 13.23 -12.90 1.37
N SER A 88 14.41 -12.54 0.87
CA SER A 88 15.25 -13.43 0.03
C SER A 88 15.77 -14.64 0.78
N GLU A 89 15.86 -14.57 2.10
CA GLU A 89 16.25 -15.69 2.98
C GLU A 89 15.03 -16.44 3.54
N GLY A 90 13.82 -16.16 3.04
CA GLY A 90 12.57 -16.79 3.48
C GLY A 90 12.00 -16.25 4.79
N LEU A 91 12.56 -15.18 5.34
CA LEU A 91 12.09 -14.53 6.56
C LEU A 91 10.97 -13.53 6.25
N LYS A 92 10.09 -13.28 7.23
CA LYS A 92 9.05 -12.25 7.09
C LYS A 92 9.66 -10.84 7.13
N PRO A 93 9.07 -9.87 6.37
CA PRO A 93 9.41 -8.45 6.53
C PRO A 93 9.23 -8.01 7.99
N MET A 94 10.06 -7.07 8.44
CA MET A 94 10.05 -6.63 9.83
C MET A 94 8.67 -6.10 10.27
N CYS A 95 7.99 -5.31 9.42
CA CYS A 95 6.66 -4.78 9.72
C CYS A 95 5.61 -5.88 9.98
N ALA A 96 5.65 -6.98 9.21
CA ALA A 96 4.75 -8.12 9.44
C ALA A 96 5.18 -8.98 10.63
N THR A 97 6.46 -8.93 11.01
CA THR A 97 6.98 -9.66 12.18
C THR A 97 6.55 -8.99 13.49
N VAL A 98 6.56 -7.65 13.53
CA VAL A 98 6.29 -6.89 14.76
C VAL A 98 4.84 -6.39 14.88
N CYS A 99 3.98 -6.64 13.90
CA CYS A 99 2.60 -6.18 13.94
C CYS A 99 1.76 -7.01 14.94
N PRO A 100 1.35 -6.45 16.09
CA PRO A 100 0.65 -7.21 17.12
C PRO A 100 -0.75 -7.63 16.69
N SER A 101 -1.44 -6.79 15.92
CA SER A 101 -2.79 -7.06 15.39
C SER A 101 -2.79 -7.92 14.13
N GLN A 102 -1.60 -8.25 13.58
CA GLN A 102 -1.44 -8.92 12.28
C GLN A 102 -2.15 -8.21 11.10
N ALA A 103 -2.38 -6.90 11.23
CA ALA A 103 -2.93 -6.10 10.14
C ALA A 103 -2.02 -6.11 8.90
N LEU A 104 -0.69 -6.20 9.14
CA LEU A 104 0.32 -6.43 8.11
C LEU A 104 0.69 -7.92 8.12
N PHE A 105 0.25 -8.65 7.12
CA PHE A 105 0.51 -10.07 6.96
C PHE A 105 1.45 -10.33 5.78
N PHE A 106 2.38 -11.25 5.96
CA PHE A 106 3.26 -11.75 4.89
C PHE A 106 3.16 -13.26 4.81
N GLY A 107 2.73 -13.76 3.66
CA GLY A 107 2.54 -15.18 3.42
C GLY A 107 1.78 -15.44 2.12
N THR A 108 1.30 -16.66 1.94
CA THR A 108 0.55 -17.05 0.76
C THR A 108 -0.90 -16.57 0.83
N ARG A 109 -1.54 -16.47 -0.35
CA ARG A 109 -2.96 -16.11 -0.45
C ARG A 109 -3.86 -17.06 0.35
N VAL A 110 -3.57 -18.36 0.30
CA VAL A 110 -4.33 -19.38 1.05
C VAL A 110 -4.24 -19.14 2.56
N GLN A 111 -3.06 -18.79 3.06
CA GLN A 111 -2.87 -18.50 4.48
C GLN A 111 -3.68 -17.28 4.94
N ILE A 112 -3.68 -16.19 4.16
CA ILE A 112 -4.43 -14.98 4.55
C ILE A 112 -5.94 -15.19 4.44
N GLU A 113 -6.42 -15.91 3.43
CA GLU A 113 -7.84 -16.24 3.29
C GLU A 113 -8.35 -17.11 4.45
N SER A 114 -7.52 -18.02 4.93
CA SER A 114 -7.80 -18.82 6.14
C SER A 114 -7.87 -17.97 7.41
N LEU A 115 -6.94 -17.04 7.56
CA LEU A 115 -6.89 -16.13 8.73
C LEU A 115 -8.00 -15.08 8.73
N ARG A 116 -8.47 -14.68 7.55
CA ARG A 116 -9.43 -13.59 7.35
C ARG A 116 -10.61 -14.03 6.47
N PRO A 117 -11.44 -14.98 6.92
CA PRO A 117 -12.49 -15.59 6.08
C PRO A 117 -13.59 -14.60 5.66
N ARG A 118 -13.77 -13.48 6.39
CA ARG A 118 -14.75 -12.43 6.08
C ARG A 118 -14.25 -11.39 5.08
N SER A 119 -12.98 -11.47 4.67
CA SER A 119 -12.34 -10.50 3.78
C SER A 119 -11.86 -11.17 2.51
N THR A 120 -11.66 -10.37 1.46
CA THR A 120 -11.12 -10.80 0.17
C THR A 120 -9.84 -10.00 -0.13
N PRO A 121 -8.73 -10.67 -0.50
CA PRO A 121 -7.52 -9.97 -0.91
C PRO A 121 -7.72 -9.35 -2.30
N THR A 122 -7.54 -8.04 -2.40
CA THR A 122 -7.66 -7.27 -3.64
C THR A 122 -6.33 -6.58 -3.92
N ASN A 123 -5.83 -6.75 -5.14
CA ASN A 123 -4.56 -6.18 -5.61
C ASN A 123 -4.69 -5.35 -6.88
N ARG A 124 -5.90 -4.97 -7.25
CA ARG A 124 -6.22 -4.14 -8.41
C ARG A 124 -6.72 -2.78 -7.91
N PHE A 125 -6.12 -1.72 -8.41
CA PHE A 125 -6.44 -0.34 -8.05
C PHE A 125 -6.74 0.45 -9.31
N GLN A 126 -7.86 1.16 -9.34
CA GLN A 126 -8.25 2.01 -10.46
C GLN A 126 -8.03 3.48 -10.11
N PHE A 127 -7.31 4.16 -10.99
CA PHE A 127 -7.06 5.60 -10.94
C PHE A 127 -7.61 6.21 -12.23
N GLY A 128 -8.85 6.71 -12.18
CA GLY A 128 -9.54 7.15 -13.39
C GLY A 128 -9.66 6.03 -14.43
N GLY A 129 -9.09 6.24 -15.63
CA GLY A 129 -9.10 5.25 -16.69
C GLY A 129 -7.99 4.18 -16.64
N GLN A 130 -7.11 4.22 -15.63
CA GLN A 130 -5.95 3.33 -15.53
C GLN A 130 -6.10 2.34 -14.37
N THR A 131 -5.92 1.05 -14.67
CA THR A 131 -5.88 -0.02 -13.66
C THR A 131 -4.44 -0.40 -13.34
N ILE A 132 -4.10 -0.41 -12.07
CA ILE A 132 -2.78 -0.79 -11.55
C ILE A 132 -2.91 -2.08 -10.77
N THR A 133 -2.17 -3.11 -11.18
CA THR A 133 -2.06 -4.37 -10.45
C THR A 133 -0.80 -4.35 -9.59
N THR A 134 -0.90 -4.92 -8.39
CA THR A 134 0.17 -4.87 -7.40
C THR A 134 0.49 -6.23 -6.81
N LYS A 135 1.70 -6.40 -6.26
CA LYS A 135 2.07 -7.58 -5.49
C LYS A 135 1.44 -7.59 -4.09
N VAL A 136 1.31 -6.41 -3.49
CA VAL A 136 0.66 -6.26 -2.17
C VAL A 136 -0.84 -6.25 -2.36
N ASN A 137 -1.55 -6.99 -1.51
CA ASN A 137 -3.00 -7.03 -1.49
C ASN A 137 -3.54 -6.19 -0.32
N MET A 138 -4.66 -5.53 -0.53
CA MET A 138 -5.49 -4.99 0.53
C MET A 138 -6.62 -5.96 0.84
N MET A 139 -6.91 -6.15 2.12
CA MET A 139 -8.06 -6.95 2.55
C MET A 139 -9.31 -6.09 2.53
N THR A 140 -10.28 -6.48 1.71
CA THR A 140 -11.56 -5.77 1.58
C THR A 140 -12.69 -6.66 2.11
N PRO A 141 -13.75 -6.10 2.74
CA PRO A 141 -14.90 -6.87 3.19
C PRO A 141 -15.57 -7.61 2.03
N ARG A 142 -16.05 -8.83 2.28
CA ARG A 142 -16.78 -9.62 1.27
C ARG A 142 -18.12 -9.02 0.85
N SER A 143 -18.74 -8.20 1.70
CA SER A 143 -20.04 -7.56 1.45
C SER A 143 -20.02 -6.51 0.33
N GLY A 144 -18.84 -5.96 0.02
CA GLY A 144 -18.67 -4.95 -1.04
C GLY A 144 -17.77 -5.47 -2.17
N ARG A 145 -18.03 -6.66 -2.73
CA ARG A 145 -17.18 -7.26 -3.76
C ARG A 145 -17.00 -6.34 -4.96
N SER A 146 -15.87 -5.67 -4.99
CA SER A 146 -15.32 -5.06 -6.19
C SER A 146 -14.06 -5.84 -6.58
N GLU A 147 -13.88 -6.12 -7.86
CA GLU A 147 -12.65 -6.73 -8.39
C GLU A 147 -11.46 -5.79 -8.26
N TYR A 148 -11.71 -4.51 -8.04
CA TYR A 148 -10.71 -3.46 -7.89
C TYR A 148 -11.15 -2.44 -6.85
N ILE A 149 -10.19 -1.69 -6.35
CA ILE A 149 -10.41 -0.52 -5.48
C ILE A 149 -10.34 0.72 -6.36
N ASP A 150 -11.48 1.42 -6.52
CA ASP A 150 -11.52 2.69 -7.24
C ASP A 150 -11.04 3.83 -6.33
N VAL A 151 -9.78 4.22 -6.52
CA VAL A 151 -9.16 5.28 -5.73
C VAL A 151 -9.71 6.66 -6.11
N THR A 152 -10.06 6.84 -7.40
CA THR A 152 -10.58 8.12 -7.89
C THR A 152 -11.99 8.37 -7.36
N ALA A 153 -12.87 7.37 -7.43
CA ALA A 153 -14.21 7.46 -6.84
C ALA A 153 -14.13 7.73 -5.34
N ALA A 154 -13.27 7.00 -4.63
CA ALA A 154 -13.05 7.21 -3.20
C ALA A 154 -12.57 8.62 -2.84
N MET A 155 -11.83 9.28 -3.73
CA MET A 155 -11.39 10.67 -3.54
C MET A 155 -12.47 11.70 -3.90
N THR A 156 -13.28 11.45 -4.96
CA THR A 156 -14.34 12.36 -5.41
C THR A 156 -15.56 12.33 -4.50
N GLU A 157 -15.95 11.19 -3.97
CA GLU A 157 -17.03 11.08 -2.97
C GLU A 157 -16.76 11.92 -1.72
N ARG A 158 -15.48 12.15 -1.42
CA ARG A 158 -15.02 12.98 -0.31
C ARG A 158 -15.40 14.47 -0.48
N SER A 159 -15.41 14.97 -1.72
CA SER A 159 -15.77 16.37 -2.04
C SER A 159 -17.28 16.62 -2.04
N SER A 160 -18.09 15.58 -2.21
CA SER A 160 -19.55 15.66 -2.25
C SER A 160 -20.25 15.50 -0.90
N GLY A 161 -19.50 15.32 0.18
CA GLY A 161 -20.04 15.09 1.54
C GLY A 161 -20.71 13.73 1.72
N LYS A 162 -20.73 12.87 0.73
CA LYS A 162 -21.16 11.47 0.88
C LYS A 162 -20.06 10.65 1.53
N GLN A 163 -20.44 9.83 2.50
CA GLN A 163 -19.52 8.92 3.18
C GLN A 163 -18.85 7.99 2.18
N MET A 164 -17.52 7.97 2.21
CA MET A 164 -16.73 7.11 1.32
C MET A 164 -16.95 5.63 1.60
N SER A 165 -16.86 4.81 0.56
CA SER A 165 -16.81 3.34 0.69
C SER A 165 -15.65 2.86 1.60
N LEU A 166 -14.57 3.66 1.74
CA LEU A 166 -13.52 3.43 2.74
C LEU A 166 -14.03 3.64 4.18
N ASN A 167 -15.02 4.52 4.40
CA ASN A 167 -15.68 4.66 5.70
C ASN A 167 -16.50 3.42 6.06
N VAL A 168 -17.23 2.87 5.10
CA VAL A 168 -17.95 1.60 5.26
C VAL A 168 -16.99 0.45 5.57
N LEU A 169 -15.79 0.48 4.97
CA LEU A 169 -14.72 -0.49 5.26
C LEU A 169 -14.19 -0.37 6.71
N MET A 170 -14.15 0.84 7.26
CA MET A 170 -13.65 1.10 8.60
C MET A 170 -14.76 1.03 9.66
N GLU A 171 -15.97 1.49 9.36
CA GLU A 171 -17.13 1.38 10.27
C GLU A 171 -17.54 -0.09 10.50
N GLY A 172 -17.44 -0.93 9.47
CA GLY A 172 -17.66 -2.37 9.63
C GLY A 172 -16.61 -3.08 10.51
N MET A 173 -15.50 -2.43 10.83
CA MET A 173 -14.50 -2.95 11.77
C MET A 173 -14.79 -2.53 13.24
N TYR A 174 -15.59 -1.48 13.45
CA TYR A 174 -15.88 -0.92 14.78
C TYR A 174 -17.31 -1.19 15.30
N GLN A 175 -18.22 -1.66 14.46
CA GLN A 175 -19.61 -1.96 14.87
C GLN A 175 -19.82 -3.33 15.52
N GLU A 176 -18.78 -4.17 15.63
CA GLU A 176 -18.91 -5.51 16.23
C GLU A 176 -18.83 -5.52 17.77
N ASP A 177 -18.49 -4.41 18.44
CA ASP A 177 -18.32 -4.39 19.91
C ASP A 177 -19.54 -3.85 20.69
N GLU A 178 -20.59 -3.36 20.03
CA GLU A 178 -21.78 -2.85 20.75
C GLU A 178 -22.86 -3.92 21.03
N ASN A 179 -22.69 -5.16 20.59
CA ASN A 179 -23.63 -6.27 20.84
C ASN A 179 -23.00 -7.45 21.60
N ALA A 180 -21.95 -7.20 22.38
CA ALA A 180 -21.38 -8.19 23.29
C ALA A 180 -21.73 -7.81 24.75
N ASP A 181 -23.01 -7.98 25.12
CA ASP A 181 -23.50 -8.14 26.49
C ASP A 181 -24.38 -9.40 26.55
#